data_709c02166c9b42e1cff966a0f08b4e19
#
_entry.id   709c02166c9b42e1cff966a0f08b4e19
#
_cell.length_a   1.000
_cell.length_b   1.000
_cell.length_c   1.000
_cell.angle_alpha   90.00
_cell.angle_beta   90.00
_cell.angle_gamma   90.00
#
_symmetry.space_group_name_H-M   'P 1'
#
loop_
_entity.id
_entity.type
_entity.pdbx_description
1 polymer ?
#
loop_
_entity_poly.entity_id
_entity_poly.type
_entity_poly.pdbx_seq_one_letter_code
_entity_poly.pdbx_strand_id
1 'polypeptide(L)'
;MTGDQMLQHVAGIIAERGAVYGDATTSMAAVAARWSITPGCTVAPAQVVLCLIDLKLARLAHNPTHQDSIADVVGYAALLSEVMNAAITIGVERHDPCS
;
A
#
# COMPACT_ATOMS: atom_id res chain seq x y z
N MET A 1 -16.03 15.42 5.47
CA MET A 1 -15.13 14.78 6.45
C MET A 1 -13.86 15.63 6.59
N THR A 2 -13.48 15.98 7.81
CA THR A 2 -12.25 16.72 8.07
C THR A 2 -11.04 15.78 7.92
N GLY A 3 -9.82 16.36 7.91
CA GLY A 3 -8.60 15.56 7.87
C GLY A 3 -8.48 14.61 9.05
N ASP A 4 -8.77 15.09 10.27
CA ASP A 4 -8.77 14.26 11.47
C ASP A 4 -9.77 13.11 11.37
N GLN A 5 -10.96 13.40 10.90
CA GLN A 5 -12.01 12.38 10.73
C GLN A 5 -11.57 11.33 9.70
N MET A 6 -10.95 11.77 8.61
CA MET A 6 -10.42 10.85 7.60
C MET A 6 -9.34 9.95 8.20
N LEU A 7 -8.40 10.49 8.97
CA LEU A 7 -7.34 9.71 9.59
C LEU A 7 -7.89 8.69 10.59
N GLN A 8 -8.88 9.08 11.39
CA GLN A 8 -9.53 8.17 12.35
C GLN A 8 -10.31 7.08 11.61
N HIS A 9 -11.01 7.43 10.55
CA HIS A 9 -11.74 6.49 9.72
C HIS A 9 -10.81 5.43 9.12
N VAL A 10 -9.70 5.87 8.56
CA VAL A 10 -8.70 4.97 7.95
C VAL A 10 -8.03 4.09 9.02
N ALA A 11 -7.71 4.66 10.19
CA ALA A 11 -7.14 3.88 11.29
C ALA A 11 -8.07 2.73 11.68
N GLY A 12 -9.38 2.97 11.74
CA GLY A 12 -10.37 1.94 12.00
C GLY A 12 -10.40 0.84 10.93
N ILE A 13 -10.32 1.22 9.67
CA ILE A 13 -10.26 0.27 8.54
C ILE A 13 -9.02 -0.60 8.62
N ILE A 14 -7.86 -0.01 8.90
CA ILE A 14 -6.60 -0.74 9.02
C ILE A 14 -6.69 -1.77 10.15
N ALA A 15 -7.20 -1.38 11.31
CA ALA A 15 -7.36 -2.28 12.44
C ALA A 15 -8.32 -3.43 12.11
N GLU A 16 -9.45 -3.14 11.47
CA GLU A 16 -10.43 -4.13 11.08
C GLU A 16 -9.87 -5.12 10.07
N ARG A 17 -9.17 -4.64 9.06
CA ARG A 17 -8.56 -5.51 8.04
C ARG A 17 -7.44 -6.36 8.62
N GLY A 18 -6.65 -5.82 9.55
CA GLY A 18 -5.61 -6.57 10.24
C GLY A 18 -6.19 -7.75 11.03
N ALA A 19 -7.35 -7.55 11.67
CA ALA A 19 -8.02 -8.62 12.40
C ALA A 19 -8.55 -9.73 11.46
N VAL A 20 -8.95 -9.38 10.22
CA VAL A 20 -9.53 -10.33 9.27
C VAL A 20 -8.46 -10.99 8.39
N TYR A 21 -7.53 -10.20 7.86
CA TYR A 21 -6.57 -10.64 6.84
C TYR A 21 -5.16 -10.85 7.35
N GLY A 22 -4.90 -10.52 8.61
CA GLY A 22 -3.57 -10.63 9.20
C GLY A 22 -2.65 -9.47 8.83
N ASP A 23 -1.35 -9.72 8.91
CA ASP A 23 -0.34 -8.70 8.69
C ASP A 23 -0.28 -8.23 7.24
N ALA A 24 -0.53 -6.93 7.03
CA ALA A 24 -0.51 -6.32 5.71
C ALA A 24 0.88 -6.37 5.06
N THR A 25 1.95 -6.28 5.84
CA THR A 25 3.32 -6.38 5.32
C THR A 25 3.56 -7.75 4.68
N THR A 26 3.11 -8.82 5.34
CA THR A 26 3.21 -10.19 4.81
C THR A 26 2.38 -10.35 3.54
N SER A 27 1.17 -9.78 3.51
CA SER A 27 0.30 -9.82 2.32
C SER A 27 0.94 -9.11 1.14
N MET A 28 1.55 -7.96 1.35
CA MET A 28 2.21 -7.21 0.27
C MET A 28 3.44 -7.95 -0.24
N ALA A 29 4.18 -8.63 0.61
CA ALA A 29 5.30 -9.47 0.19
C ALA A 29 4.83 -10.62 -0.72
N ALA A 30 3.70 -11.26 -0.39
CA ALA A 30 3.12 -12.31 -1.22
C ALA A 30 2.69 -11.79 -2.59
N VAL A 31 2.06 -10.61 -2.63
CA VAL A 31 1.66 -9.97 -3.89
C VAL A 31 2.90 -9.61 -4.73
N ALA A 32 3.93 -9.05 -4.10
CA ALA A 32 5.16 -8.70 -4.77
C ALA A 32 5.83 -9.92 -5.42
N ALA A 33 5.82 -11.07 -4.71
CA ALA A 33 6.36 -12.32 -5.25
C ALA A 33 5.61 -12.75 -6.52
N ARG A 34 4.30 -12.65 -6.53
CA ARG A 34 3.47 -12.98 -7.71
C ARG A 34 3.74 -12.02 -8.88
N TRP A 35 3.83 -10.74 -8.58
CA TRP A 35 4.06 -9.72 -9.60
C TRP A 35 5.45 -9.84 -10.22
N SER A 36 6.42 -10.35 -9.46
CA SER A 36 7.78 -10.57 -9.97
C SER A 36 7.83 -11.67 -11.05
N ILE A 37 6.91 -12.61 -11.02
CA ILE A 37 6.86 -13.72 -11.99
C ILE A 37 6.47 -13.20 -13.39
N THR A 38 5.43 -12.39 -13.48
CA THR A 38 4.88 -11.94 -14.76
C THR A 38 5.86 -11.07 -15.56
N PRO A 39 6.45 -9.98 -15.00
CA PRO A 39 7.40 -9.17 -15.75
C PRO A 39 8.80 -9.79 -15.83
N GLY A 40 9.08 -10.87 -15.09
CA GLY A 40 10.40 -11.50 -15.08
C GLY A 40 11.47 -10.69 -14.36
N CYS A 41 11.09 -9.72 -13.53
CA CYS A 41 12.03 -8.93 -12.72
C CYS A 41 11.51 -8.79 -11.30
N THR A 42 12.40 -8.47 -10.36
CA THR A 42 12.06 -8.38 -8.96
C THR A 42 11.17 -7.16 -8.69
N VAL A 43 10.02 -7.40 -8.06
CA VAL A 43 9.12 -6.35 -7.60
C VAL A 43 9.14 -6.34 -6.07
N ALA A 44 9.44 -5.18 -5.49
CA ALA A 44 9.47 -5.02 -4.04
C ALA A 44 8.06 -4.76 -3.49
N PRO A 45 7.77 -5.13 -2.22
CA PRO A 45 6.49 -4.82 -1.61
C PRO A 45 6.10 -3.33 -1.68
N ALA A 46 7.06 -2.43 -1.49
CA ALA A 46 6.83 -0.99 -1.60
C ALA A 46 6.32 -0.59 -2.99
N GLN A 47 6.82 -1.23 -4.05
CA GLN A 47 6.37 -0.96 -5.42
C GLN A 47 4.91 -1.38 -5.63
N VAL A 48 4.50 -2.50 -5.02
CA VAL A 48 3.09 -2.92 -5.05
C VAL A 48 2.21 -1.85 -4.45
N VAL A 49 2.58 -1.34 -3.27
CA VAL A 49 1.82 -0.29 -2.59
C VAL A 49 1.75 0.97 -3.44
N LEU A 50 2.86 1.39 -4.02
CA LEU A 50 2.90 2.57 -4.90
C LEU A 50 1.99 2.40 -6.13
N CYS A 51 1.96 1.22 -6.73
CA CYS A 51 1.06 0.94 -7.85
C CYS A 51 -0.41 1.01 -7.43
N LEU A 52 -0.73 0.53 -6.22
CA LEU A 52 -2.10 0.62 -5.69
C LEU A 52 -2.49 2.07 -5.43
N ILE A 53 -1.58 2.89 -4.94
CA ILE A 53 -1.80 4.33 -4.80
C ILE A 53 -2.07 4.97 -6.17
N ASP A 54 -1.27 4.65 -7.16
CA ASP A 54 -1.46 5.16 -8.52
C ASP A 54 -2.84 4.83 -9.09
N LEU A 55 -3.32 3.61 -8.84
CA LEU A 55 -4.66 3.20 -9.27
C LEU A 55 -5.73 4.10 -8.63
N LYS A 56 -5.58 4.41 -7.35
CA LYS A 56 -6.53 5.27 -6.64
C LYS A 56 -6.43 6.72 -7.10
N LEU A 57 -5.22 7.19 -7.39
CA LEU A 57 -5.02 8.52 -7.94
C LEU A 57 -5.69 8.66 -9.31
N ALA A 58 -5.62 7.64 -10.15
CA ALA A 58 -6.31 7.62 -11.44
C ALA A 58 -7.82 7.72 -11.27
N ARG A 59 -8.39 7.02 -10.29
CA ARG A 59 -9.82 7.12 -9.97
C ARG A 59 -10.20 8.51 -9.49
N LEU A 60 -9.36 9.12 -8.64
CA LEU A 60 -9.59 10.47 -8.14
C LEU A 60 -9.46 11.52 -9.24
N ALA A 61 -8.60 11.33 -10.21
CA ALA A 61 -8.51 12.21 -11.37
C ALA A 61 -9.83 12.24 -12.15
N HIS A 62 -10.51 11.12 -12.21
CA HIS A 62 -11.82 10.99 -12.86
C HIS A 62 -12.97 11.48 -11.97
N ASN A 63 -12.90 11.18 -10.67
CA ASN A 63 -13.92 11.57 -9.68
C ASN A 63 -13.25 12.03 -8.38
N PRO A 64 -12.88 13.33 -8.26
CA PRO A 64 -12.10 13.81 -7.11
C PRO A 64 -12.86 13.81 -5.78
N THR A 65 -14.16 13.60 -5.79
CA THR A 65 -14.97 13.56 -4.57
C THR A 65 -15.20 12.14 -4.05
N HIS A 66 -14.61 11.13 -4.67
CA HIS A 66 -14.82 9.73 -4.29
C HIS A 66 -14.11 9.43 -2.97
N GLN A 67 -14.88 9.41 -1.87
CA GLN A 67 -14.36 9.30 -0.51
C GLN A 67 -13.60 7.99 -0.28
N ASP A 68 -14.08 6.89 -0.82
CA ASP A 68 -13.42 5.59 -0.66
C ASP A 68 -12.01 5.60 -1.28
N SER A 69 -11.85 6.25 -2.42
CA SER A 69 -10.52 6.37 -3.06
C SER A 69 -9.59 7.26 -2.25
N ILE A 70 -10.10 8.34 -1.66
CA ILE A 70 -9.31 9.20 -0.76
C ILE A 70 -8.86 8.41 0.46
N ALA A 71 -9.76 7.67 1.10
CA ALA A 71 -9.46 6.82 2.24
C ALA A 71 -8.41 5.76 1.88
N ASP A 72 -8.52 5.16 0.70
CA ASP A 72 -7.57 4.16 0.22
C ASP A 72 -6.17 4.74 0.03
N VAL A 73 -6.05 5.94 -0.50
CA VAL A 73 -4.73 6.61 -0.63
C VAL A 73 -4.09 6.80 0.74
N VAL A 74 -4.85 7.27 1.72
CA VAL A 74 -4.35 7.44 3.09
C VAL A 74 -3.93 6.10 3.69
N GLY A 75 -4.74 5.06 3.52
CA GLY A 75 -4.47 3.71 4.03
C GLY A 75 -3.22 3.11 3.39
N TYR A 76 -3.07 3.22 2.08
CA TYR A 76 -1.89 2.72 1.39
C TYR A 76 -0.63 3.52 1.75
N ALA A 77 -0.74 4.82 1.99
CA ALA A 77 0.39 5.62 2.46
C ALA A 77 0.88 5.14 3.83
N ALA A 78 -0.05 4.84 4.75
CA ALA A 78 0.30 4.27 6.06
C ALA A 78 0.95 2.89 5.89
N LEU A 79 0.42 2.05 5.01
CA LEU A 79 0.97 0.73 4.72
C LEU A 79 2.38 0.84 4.10
N LEU A 80 2.61 1.81 3.23
CA LEU A 80 3.92 2.06 2.66
C LEU A 80 4.95 2.34 3.75
N SER A 81 4.59 3.12 4.76
CA SER A 81 5.44 3.40 5.90
C SER A 81 5.82 2.10 6.64
N GLU A 82 4.86 1.21 6.90
CA GLU A 82 5.11 -0.07 7.55
C GLU A 82 6.02 -0.98 6.71
N VAL A 83 5.77 -1.07 5.42
CA VAL A 83 6.56 -1.87 4.49
C VAL A 83 8.01 -1.37 4.43
N MET A 84 8.21 -0.07 4.39
CA MET A 84 9.55 0.52 4.39
C MET A 84 10.27 0.32 5.71
N ASN A 85 9.56 0.42 6.83
CA ASN A 85 10.14 0.16 8.15
C ASN A 85 10.57 -1.31 8.28
N ALA A 86 9.78 -2.24 7.80
CA ALA A 86 10.12 -3.65 7.80
C ALA A 86 11.38 -3.92 6.96
N ALA A 87 11.49 -3.32 5.78
CA ALA A 87 12.65 -3.45 4.91
C ALA A 87 13.92 -2.91 5.57
N ILE A 88 13.84 -1.76 6.23
CA ILE A 88 14.94 -1.17 6.96
C ILE A 88 15.38 -2.06 8.12
N THR A 89 14.42 -2.59 8.89
CA THR A 89 14.66 -3.42 10.06
C THR A 89 15.41 -4.70 9.70
N ILE A 90 15.08 -5.34 8.60
CA ILE A 90 15.75 -6.57 8.16
C ILE A 90 16.97 -6.30 7.28
N GLY A 91 17.32 -5.04 7.03
CA GLY A 91 18.50 -4.65 6.27
C GLY A 91 18.43 -4.98 4.79
N VAL A 92 17.24 -5.08 4.21
CA VAL A 92 17.06 -5.37 2.78
C VAL A 92 17.43 -4.14 1.96
N GLU A 93 18.37 -4.30 1.05
CA GLU A 93 18.69 -3.25 0.09
C GLU A 93 17.59 -3.11 -0.94
N ARG A 94 17.26 -1.88 -1.26
CA ARG A 94 16.29 -1.60 -2.32
C ARG A 94 16.98 -1.58 -3.66
N HIS A 95 17.17 -2.74 -4.20
CA HIS A 95 17.65 -2.89 -5.55
C HIS A 95 16.48 -3.28 -6.44
N ASP A 96 16.21 -2.47 -7.45
CA ASP A 96 15.08 -2.69 -8.34
C ASP A 96 15.56 -2.83 -9.79
N PRO A 97 15.65 -4.06 -10.30
CA PRO A 97 16.06 -4.27 -11.69
C PRO A 97 15.02 -3.83 -12.71
N CYS A 98 13.82 -3.50 -12.28
CA CYS A 98 12.77 -3.00 -13.16
C CYS A 98 12.78 -1.48 -13.34
N SER A 99 13.53 -0.76 -12.53
CA SER A 99 13.55 0.70 -12.57
C SER A 99 14.62 1.30 -13.49
#